data_df96d054e9dcbfe9c8652cd605c04a71
#
_entry.id   df96d054e9dcbfe9c8652cd605c04a71
#
_cell.length_a   1.000
_cell.length_b   1.000
_cell.length_c   1.000
_cell.angle_alpha   90.00
_cell.angle_beta   90.00
_cell.angle_gamma   90.00
#
_symmetry.space_group_name_H-M   'P 1'
#
loop_
_entity.id
_entity.type
_entity.pdbx_description
1 polymer ?
#
loop_
_entity_poly.entity_id
_entity_poly.type
_entity_poly.pdbx_seq_one_letter_code
_entity_poly.pdbx_strand_id
1 'polypeptide(L)'
;MQRKIAIIAGGDSSEYEVSLRSAAGIYSFLKHTHCSMNVHSYLAHRARTIISGHPIEQSSSPIKGRELDYDLTIVCLRGKEWRALAETDSELQKNNGAVPMDSDKWVTIDKNDFSYTYQGEKIPFDFAYITIHGTPGENGVLQGYLDMLGVPYSCCGVLAAAMTFNKYTCNQYLKGFGVNVAESVLLRKNQEPRTKSQDIVAQVGLPCFIKTNVGGSSFGVTKVKTLEDVVPAIEKAFGEGDEVICEAEMKGIEITCGVYKTKNKAVAFPITEVVTSNEFFDYDAKYNGQVDEITPARIPDEVRDKVQALTLKIYDILGCKGIIRVDYILTRLEAKGERREAKGDEGEWKINLLEVNTTPGMTATSFIPQQIRAAGLEIGEVLGEIIEDSLEARG
;
A
#
# COMPACT_ATOMS: atom_id res chain seq x y z
N MET A 1 -17.66 24.66 -8.28
CA MET A 1 -18.19 23.50 -9.04
C MET A 1 -17.76 22.27 -8.27
N GLN A 2 -18.67 21.38 -7.93
CA GLN A 2 -18.42 20.14 -7.22
C GLN A 2 -17.48 19.24 -8.05
N ARG A 3 -16.45 18.65 -7.41
CA ARG A 3 -15.50 17.77 -8.10
C ARG A 3 -16.09 16.38 -8.23
N LYS A 4 -16.07 15.82 -9.45
CA LYS A 4 -16.56 14.46 -9.73
C LYS A 4 -15.42 13.44 -9.57
N ILE A 5 -15.50 12.63 -8.54
CA ILE A 5 -14.47 11.67 -8.15
C ILE A 5 -14.94 10.25 -8.45
N ALA A 6 -14.20 9.53 -9.30
CA ALA A 6 -14.38 8.09 -9.47
C ALA A 6 -13.64 7.35 -8.36
N ILE A 7 -14.31 6.51 -7.57
CA ILE A 7 -13.67 5.55 -6.67
C ILE A 7 -13.61 4.22 -7.41
N ILE A 8 -12.42 3.87 -7.92
CA ILE A 8 -12.24 2.72 -8.79
C ILE A 8 -11.92 1.48 -7.97
N ALA A 9 -12.75 0.45 -8.09
CA ALA A 9 -12.69 -0.80 -7.37
C ALA A 9 -12.77 -2.02 -8.30
N GLY A 10 -12.66 -3.21 -7.73
CA GLY A 10 -12.73 -4.48 -8.44
C GLY A 10 -11.34 -5.00 -8.82
N GLY A 11 -11.08 -5.17 -10.11
CA GLY A 11 -9.84 -5.74 -10.65
C GLY A 11 -9.96 -7.22 -10.97
N ASP A 12 -8.84 -7.79 -11.44
CA ASP A 12 -8.78 -9.17 -11.94
C ASP A 12 -8.00 -10.10 -11.00
N SER A 13 -7.88 -9.70 -9.73
CA SER A 13 -7.17 -10.46 -8.70
C SER A 13 -8.13 -11.18 -7.74
N SER A 14 -7.58 -12.08 -6.92
CA SER A 14 -8.31 -12.73 -5.81
C SER A 14 -8.78 -11.74 -4.74
N GLU A 15 -8.30 -10.49 -4.76
CA GLU A 15 -8.66 -9.43 -3.81
C GLU A 15 -9.81 -8.53 -4.30
N TYR A 16 -10.57 -8.97 -5.31
CA TYR A 16 -11.72 -8.25 -5.87
C TYR A 16 -12.69 -7.75 -4.78
N GLU A 17 -13.11 -8.63 -3.88
CA GLU A 17 -14.03 -8.30 -2.78
C GLU A 17 -13.42 -7.33 -1.76
N VAL A 18 -12.12 -7.44 -1.51
CA VAL A 18 -11.39 -6.51 -0.62
C VAL A 18 -11.37 -5.11 -1.23
N SER A 19 -11.18 -5.02 -2.54
CA SER A 19 -11.22 -3.77 -3.29
C SER A 19 -12.60 -3.08 -3.21
N LEU A 20 -13.68 -3.82 -3.36
CA LEU A 20 -15.05 -3.28 -3.20
C LEU A 20 -15.29 -2.76 -1.78
N ARG A 21 -14.85 -3.48 -0.75
CA ARG A 21 -14.94 -3.02 0.65
C ARG A 21 -14.09 -1.78 0.90
N SER A 22 -12.90 -1.71 0.30
CA SER A 22 -12.04 -0.51 0.36
C SER A 22 -12.71 0.69 -0.29
N ALA A 23 -13.37 0.51 -1.44
CA ALA A 23 -14.11 1.59 -2.11
C ALA A 23 -15.27 2.12 -1.27
N ALA A 24 -16.06 1.22 -0.65
CA ALA A 24 -17.10 1.61 0.29
C ALA A 24 -16.55 2.38 1.50
N GLY A 25 -15.39 1.96 2.02
CA GLY A 25 -14.66 2.66 3.08
C GLY A 25 -14.24 4.07 2.67
N ILE A 26 -13.57 4.22 1.52
CA ILE A 26 -13.17 5.52 0.96
C ILE A 26 -14.38 6.43 0.76
N TYR A 27 -15.47 5.88 0.18
CA TYR A 27 -16.72 6.64 0.01
C TYR A 27 -17.20 7.19 1.34
N SER A 28 -17.31 6.33 2.36
CA SER A 28 -17.76 6.72 3.71
C SER A 28 -16.84 7.77 4.33
N PHE A 29 -15.52 7.61 4.25
CA PHE A 29 -14.56 8.56 4.81
C PHE A 29 -14.65 9.93 4.14
N LEU A 30 -14.76 10.00 2.82
CA LEU A 30 -14.87 11.27 2.09
C LEU A 30 -16.24 11.94 2.27
N LYS A 31 -17.32 11.16 2.35
CA LYS A 31 -18.69 11.68 2.52
C LYS A 31 -18.91 12.33 3.88
N HIS A 32 -18.29 11.80 4.94
CA HIS A 32 -18.47 12.28 6.31
C HIS A 32 -17.44 13.32 6.74
N THR A 33 -16.52 13.69 5.87
CA THR A 33 -15.53 14.73 6.17
C THR A 33 -16.15 16.10 6.02
N HIS A 34 -16.72 16.61 7.13
CA HIS A 34 -16.93 18.04 7.29
C HIS A 34 -15.56 18.64 7.55
N CYS A 35 -14.93 19.15 6.50
CA CYS A 35 -13.60 19.75 6.58
C CYS A 35 -13.67 21.05 7.37
N SER A 36 -13.71 20.94 8.69
CA SER A 36 -13.32 22.02 9.60
C SER A 36 -11.81 21.95 9.76
N MET A 37 -11.06 22.53 8.81
CA MET A 37 -9.61 22.68 8.97
C MET A 37 -9.28 23.58 10.17
N ASN A 38 -9.31 23.01 11.35
CA ASN A 38 -8.65 23.56 12.52
C ASN A 38 -7.28 22.89 12.72
N VAL A 39 -6.41 23.03 11.70
CA VAL A 39 -5.04 22.47 11.68
C VAL A 39 -4.13 23.09 12.75
N HIS A 40 -4.53 24.23 13.36
CA HIS A 40 -3.63 25.01 14.22
C HIS A 40 -3.43 24.47 15.64
N SER A 41 -4.34 23.69 16.21
CA SER A 41 -4.18 23.22 17.59
C SER A 41 -3.39 21.93 17.73
N TYR A 42 -3.39 21.08 16.73
CA TYR A 42 -2.75 19.75 16.79
C TYR A 42 -1.27 19.78 16.40
N LEU A 43 -0.89 20.58 15.39
CA LEU A 43 0.51 20.70 14.94
C LEU A 43 1.41 21.38 15.99
N ALA A 44 0.88 22.28 16.81
CA ALA A 44 1.65 22.95 17.87
C ALA A 44 2.07 22.00 19.00
N HIS A 45 1.37 20.88 19.22
CA HIS A 45 1.66 19.96 20.34
C HIS A 45 2.56 18.79 19.96
N ARG A 46 2.65 18.38 18.70
CA ARG A 46 3.44 17.22 18.23
C ARG A 46 4.58 17.52 17.26
N ALA A 47 4.69 18.72 16.71
CA ALA A 47 5.84 19.12 15.86
C ALA A 47 7.20 19.08 16.60
N ARG A 48 7.19 18.82 17.90
CA ARG A 48 8.43 18.63 18.70
C ARG A 48 9.05 17.24 18.60
N THR A 49 8.43 16.27 17.91
CA THR A 49 8.88 14.87 18.02
C THR A 49 9.35 14.23 16.70
N ILE A 50 9.21 14.85 15.52
CA ILE A 50 9.43 14.10 14.26
C ILE A 50 10.41 14.77 13.28
N ILE A 51 10.94 15.96 13.52
CA ILE A 51 11.89 16.58 12.57
C ILE A 51 13.18 17.00 13.27
N SER A 52 14.28 16.37 12.85
CA SER A 52 15.65 16.81 13.11
C SER A 52 15.85 18.27 12.64
N GLY A 53 15.90 19.21 13.57
CA GLY A 53 16.82 20.31 13.61
C GLY A 53 16.77 21.44 12.59
N HIS A 54 15.64 21.86 12.03
CA HIS A 54 15.58 23.19 11.41
C HIS A 54 14.24 23.87 11.75
N PRO A 55 14.23 25.11 12.26
CA PRO A 55 13.01 25.86 12.53
C PRO A 55 12.41 26.35 11.22
N ILE A 56 11.17 25.96 10.95
CA ILE A 56 10.38 26.55 9.87
C ILE A 56 9.77 27.85 10.39
N GLU A 57 10.08 28.96 9.73
CA GLU A 57 9.48 30.27 10.00
C GLU A 57 7.96 30.18 9.86
N GLN A 58 7.29 30.68 10.91
CA GLN A 58 5.83 30.80 10.98
C GLN A 58 5.33 31.84 9.96
N SER A 59 4.77 31.40 8.86
CA SER A 59 3.86 32.22 8.09
C SER A 59 2.45 32.05 8.65
N SER A 60 2.03 33.05 9.42
CA SER A 60 0.72 33.14 10.07
C SER A 60 -0.33 33.69 9.11
N SER A 61 -1.02 32.83 8.40
CA SER A 61 -2.33 33.16 7.83
C SER A 61 -3.23 31.93 7.97
N PRO A 62 -4.40 32.03 8.64
CA PRO A 62 -5.33 30.91 8.71
C PRO A 62 -5.88 30.66 7.31
N ILE A 63 -5.56 29.50 6.75
CA ILE A 63 -6.26 29.03 5.55
C ILE A 63 -7.71 28.81 5.98
N LYS A 64 -8.62 29.65 5.51
CA LYS A 64 -10.06 29.45 5.65
C LYS A 64 -10.40 28.05 5.14
N GLY A 65 -10.98 27.21 5.99
CA GLY A 65 -11.39 25.87 5.66
C GLY A 65 -12.19 25.87 4.36
N ARG A 66 -11.65 25.19 3.36
CA ARG A 66 -12.37 24.95 2.11
C ARG A 66 -13.24 23.74 2.37
N GLU A 67 -14.55 23.91 2.31
CA GLU A 67 -15.49 22.79 2.33
C GLU A 67 -15.22 21.97 1.06
N LEU A 68 -14.72 20.74 1.24
CA LEU A 68 -14.47 19.82 0.13
C LEU A 68 -15.82 19.19 -0.23
N ASP A 69 -16.38 19.61 -1.36
CA ASP A 69 -17.63 19.11 -1.87
C ASP A 69 -17.35 18.22 -3.07
N TYR A 70 -17.39 16.89 -2.84
CA TYR A 70 -17.15 15.87 -3.84
C TYR A 70 -18.45 15.17 -4.26
N ASP A 71 -18.62 15.01 -5.57
CA ASP A 71 -19.57 14.08 -6.18
C ASP A 71 -18.87 12.74 -6.38
N LEU A 72 -19.20 11.75 -5.53
CA LEU A 72 -18.50 10.48 -5.43
C LEU A 72 -19.25 9.38 -6.19
N THR A 73 -18.61 8.77 -7.16
CA THR A 73 -19.16 7.63 -7.93
C THR A 73 -18.27 6.41 -7.78
N ILE A 74 -18.82 5.26 -7.40
CA ILE A 74 -18.08 3.99 -7.42
C ILE A 74 -18.03 3.47 -8.86
N VAL A 75 -16.82 3.15 -9.32
CA VAL A 75 -16.54 2.56 -10.63
C VAL A 75 -15.94 1.17 -10.43
N CYS A 76 -16.61 0.15 -10.94
CA CYS A 76 -16.17 -1.24 -10.83
C CYS A 76 -15.55 -1.72 -12.15
N LEU A 77 -14.32 -2.26 -12.08
CA LEU A 77 -13.59 -2.87 -13.18
C LEU A 77 -13.55 -4.39 -12.98
N ARG A 78 -13.94 -5.14 -14.03
CA ARG A 78 -13.78 -6.59 -14.07
C ARG A 78 -13.48 -7.01 -15.51
N GLY A 79 -12.25 -7.40 -15.79
CA GLY A 79 -11.79 -7.67 -17.14
C GLY A 79 -12.07 -6.50 -18.10
N LYS A 80 -12.85 -6.78 -19.13
CA LYS A 80 -13.26 -5.75 -20.09
C LYS A 80 -14.51 -4.97 -19.71
N GLU A 81 -15.18 -5.36 -18.64
CA GLU A 81 -16.39 -4.67 -18.16
C GLU A 81 -16.02 -3.60 -17.15
N TRP A 82 -16.31 -2.36 -17.50
CA TRP A 82 -16.12 -1.19 -16.63
C TRP A 82 -17.45 -0.50 -16.46
N ARG A 83 -17.89 -0.37 -15.22
CA ARG A 83 -19.22 0.17 -14.92
C ARG A 83 -19.15 1.20 -13.80
N ALA A 84 -19.90 2.29 -13.93
CA ALA A 84 -20.15 3.29 -12.88
C ALA A 84 -21.48 2.97 -12.19
N LEU A 85 -21.51 3.07 -10.87
CA LEU A 85 -22.73 2.97 -10.09
C LEU A 85 -23.39 4.35 -10.06
N ALA A 86 -24.30 4.61 -10.99
CA ALA A 86 -25.11 5.83 -10.95
C ALA A 86 -25.92 5.86 -9.64
N GLU A 87 -26.19 7.06 -9.11
CA GLU A 87 -26.86 7.22 -7.82
C GLU A 87 -26.15 6.49 -6.66
N THR A 88 -24.81 6.50 -6.64
CA THR A 88 -23.96 5.76 -5.67
C THR A 88 -24.43 5.95 -4.22
N ASP A 89 -24.78 7.18 -3.81
CA ASP A 89 -25.20 7.47 -2.43
C ASP A 89 -26.45 6.67 -2.03
N SER A 90 -27.49 6.71 -2.87
CA SER A 90 -28.75 6.01 -2.59
C SER A 90 -28.58 4.48 -2.63
N GLU A 91 -27.75 3.99 -3.55
CA GLU A 91 -27.52 2.56 -3.70
C GLU A 91 -26.68 1.97 -2.53
N LEU A 92 -25.69 2.68 -2.05
CA LEU A 92 -24.95 2.27 -0.84
C LEU A 92 -25.86 2.33 0.41
N GLN A 93 -26.70 3.35 0.56
CA GLN A 93 -27.65 3.44 1.68
C GLN A 93 -28.64 2.27 1.69
N LYS A 94 -29.20 1.89 0.54
CA LYS A 94 -30.09 0.73 0.41
C LYS A 94 -29.41 -0.59 0.75
N ASN A 95 -28.08 -0.69 0.53
CA ASN A 95 -27.29 -1.89 0.73
C ASN A 95 -26.39 -1.83 1.99
N ASN A 96 -26.83 -1.10 3.03
CA ASN A 96 -26.12 -0.97 4.31
C ASN A 96 -24.64 -0.54 4.18
N GLY A 97 -24.35 0.32 3.22
CA GLY A 97 -23.01 0.84 2.96
C GLY A 97 -22.11 -0.06 2.09
N ALA A 98 -22.57 -1.26 1.71
CA ALA A 98 -21.83 -2.14 0.81
C ALA A 98 -22.14 -1.82 -0.65
N VAL A 99 -21.18 -2.11 -1.55
CA VAL A 99 -21.36 -1.94 -3.00
C VAL A 99 -22.32 -3.00 -3.55
N PRO A 100 -23.49 -2.62 -4.08
CA PRO A 100 -24.48 -3.59 -4.59
C PRO A 100 -24.10 -4.06 -5.99
N MET A 101 -23.73 -5.33 -6.16
CA MET A 101 -23.31 -5.87 -7.46
C MET A 101 -24.49 -6.17 -8.40
N ASP A 102 -25.69 -6.32 -7.88
CA ASP A 102 -26.94 -6.64 -8.59
C ASP A 102 -27.83 -5.43 -8.86
N SER A 103 -27.36 -4.20 -8.58
CA SER A 103 -28.13 -2.97 -8.84
C SER A 103 -28.35 -2.75 -10.35
N ASP A 104 -29.56 -2.25 -10.70
CA ASP A 104 -29.92 -1.80 -12.05
C ASP A 104 -29.32 -0.41 -12.40
N LYS A 105 -28.63 0.22 -11.44
CA LYS A 105 -27.97 1.53 -11.58
C LYS A 105 -26.55 1.45 -12.14
N TRP A 106 -26.05 0.25 -12.43
CA TRP A 106 -24.77 0.10 -13.08
C TRP A 106 -24.83 0.52 -14.55
N VAL A 107 -24.00 1.49 -14.94
CA VAL A 107 -23.90 2.05 -16.29
C VAL A 107 -22.50 1.83 -16.85
N THR A 108 -22.40 1.49 -18.13
CA THR A 108 -21.11 1.25 -18.78
C THR A 108 -20.27 2.54 -18.88
N ILE A 109 -18.98 2.43 -18.56
CA ILE A 109 -17.98 3.48 -18.77
C ILE A 109 -17.59 3.57 -20.26
N ASP A 110 -17.64 4.76 -20.82
CA ASP A 110 -16.98 5.06 -22.10
C ASP A 110 -15.46 5.16 -21.87
N LYS A 111 -14.73 4.16 -22.39
CA LYS A 111 -13.28 4.08 -22.20
C LYS A 111 -12.50 5.05 -23.09
N ASN A 112 -13.14 5.74 -24.02
CA ASN A 112 -12.46 6.73 -24.85
C ASN A 112 -12.11 8.00 -24.08
N ASP A 113 -12.86 8.31 -23.00
CA ASP A 113 -12.66 9.51 -22.19
C ASP A 113 -12.94 9.32 -20.69
N PHE A 114 -13.12 8.08 -20.25
CA PHE A 114 -13.41 7.72 -18.85
C PHE A 114 -14.62 8.46 -18.30
N SER A 115 -15.73 8.45 -19.04
CA SER A 115 -17.02 9.02 -18.64
C SER A 115 -18.12 7.96 -18.65
N TYR A 116 -19.29 8.31 -18.14
CA TYR A 116 -20.52 7.52 -18.33
C TYR A 116 -21.70 8.42 -18.69
N THR A 117 -22.73 7.85 -19.30
CA THR A 117 -23.97 8.58 -19.63
C THR A 117 -25.11 8.06 -18.76
N TYR A 118 -25.74 8.94 -17.99
CA TYR A 118 -26.89 8.63 -17.16
C TYR A 118 -28.00 9.64 -17.37
N GLN A 119 -29.24 9.17 -17.58
CA GLN A 119 -30.43 10.01 -17.87
C GLN A 119 -30.21 11.01 -19.02
N GLY A 120 -29.38 10.64 -20.01
CA GLY A 120 -29.07 11.50 -21.16
C GLY A 120 -27.96 12.53 -20.94
N GLU A 121 -27.41 12.63 -19.74
CA GLU A 121 -26.28 13.49 -19.41
C GLU A 121 -24.96 12.71 -19.43
N LYS A 122 -23.94 13.26 -20.10
CA LYS A 122 -22.57 12.71 -20.08
C LYS A 122 -21.82 13.26 -18.86
N ILE A 123 -21.30 12.34 -18.04
CA ILE A 123 -20.66 12.62 -16.76
C ILE A 123 -19.18 12.20 -16.85
N PRO A 124 -18.24 13.15 -17.02
CA PRO A 124 -16.81 12.92 -16.92
C PRO A 124 -16.36 12.91 -15.46
N PHE A 125 -15.16 12.39 -15.19
CA PHE A 125 -14.53 12.45 -13.88
C PHE A 125 -13.35 13.45 -13.87
N ASP A 126 -13.26 14.22 -12.79
CA ASP A 126 -12.15 15.14 -12.53
C ASP A 126 -10.95 14.41 -11.92
N PHE A 127 -11.19 13.29 -11.22
CA PHE A 127 -10.18 12.54 -10.48
C PHE A 127 -10.58 11.07 -10.31
N ALA A 128 -9.59 10.20 -10.21
CA ALA A 128 -9.76 8.76 -9.97
C ALA A 128 -9.07 8.32 -8.67
N TYR A 129 -9.85 7.89 -7.68
CA TYR A 129 -9.31 7.25 -6.49
C TYR A 129 -9.23 5.74 -6.70
N ILE A 130 -8.02 5.18 -6.81
CA ILE A 130 -7.82 3.77 -7.14
C ILE A 130 -7.72 2.95 -5.86
N THR A 131 -8.57 1.90 -5.73
CA THR A 131 -8.56 0.94 -4.62
C THR A 131 -8.36 -0.51 -5.08
N ILE A 132 -8.00 -0.71 -6.34
CA ILE A 132 -7.80 -2.05 -6.90
C ILE A 132 -6.47 -2.59 -6.40
N HIS A 133 -6.53 -3.76 -5.75
CA HIS A 133 -5.37 -4.56 -5.38
C HIS A 133 -5.00 -5.50 -6.54
N GLY A 134 -3.72 -5.55 -6.90
CA GLY A 134 -3.24 -6.30 -8.06
C GLY A 134 -3.55 -5.62 -9.38
N THR A 135 -3.75 -6.44 -10.42
CA THR A 135 -4.01 -5.97 -11.80
C THR A 135 -5.47 -5.51 -11.95
N PRO A 136 -5.71 -4.36 -12.63
CA PRO A 136 -4.77 -3.42 -13.27
C PRO A 136 -4.34 -2.24 -12.36
N GLY A 137 -4.67 -2.25 -11.07
CA GLY A 137 -4.54 -1.10 -10.17
C GLY A 137 -3.13 -0.87 -9.61
N GLU A 138 -2.32 -1.94 -9.44
CA GLU A 138 -0.99 -1.87 -8.84
C GLU A 138 0.16 -2.05 -9.82
N ASN A 139 -0.12 -2.47 -11.06
CA ASN A 139 0.93 -2.80 -12.05
C ASN A 139 1.22 -1.69 -13.07
N GLY A 140 0.63 -0.51 -12.91
CA GLY A 140 0.83 0.64 -13.80
C GLY A 140 -0.09 0.69 -15.02
N VAL A 141 -0.87 -0.36 -15.30
CA VAL A 141 -1.73 -0.42 -16.50
C VAL A 141 -2.87 0.60 -16.43
N LEU A 142 -3.59 0.64 -15.31
CA LEU A 142 -4.68 1.60 -15.12
C LEU A 142 -4.15 3.03 -15.04
N GLN A 143 -3.01 3.23 -14.39
CA GLN A 143 -2.34 4.53 -14.33
C GLN A 143 -1.97 5.05 -15.72
N GLY A 144 -1.41 4.19 -16.57
CA GLY A 144 -1.07 4.55 -17.95
C GLY A 144 -2.29 4.93 -18.79
N TYR A 145 -3.40 4.23 -18.62
CA TYR A 145 -4.67 4.59 -19.25
C TYR A 145 -5.17 5.97 -18.81
N LEU A 146 -5.18 6.23 -17.50
CA LEU A 146 -5.62 7.52 -16.95
C LEU A 146 -4.66 8.66 -17.32
N ASP A 147 -3.35 8.40 -17.41
CA ASP A 147 -2.36 9.36 -17.89
C ASP A 147 -2.62 9.77 -19.34
N MET A 148 -2.96 8.82 -20.23
CA MET A 148 -3.30 9.09 -21.63
C MET A 148 -4.55 9.99 -21.77
N LEU A 149 -5.50 9.87 -20.85
CA LEU A 149 -6.72 10.68 -20.82
C LEU A 149 -6.56 11.99 -20.04
N GLY A 150 -5.44 12.20 -19.37
CA GLY A 150 -5.24 13.38 -18.54
C GLY A 150 -6.05 13.37 -17.23
N VAL A 151 -6.57 12.23 -16.78
CA VAL A 151 -7.30 12.09 -15.52
C VAL A 151 -6.32 11.87 -14.37
N PRO A 152 -6.21 12.77 -13.37
CA PRO A 152 -5.36 12.59 -12.21
C PRO A 152 -5.90 11.49 -11.30
N TYR A 153 -4.99 10.86 -10.52
CA TYR A 153 -5.35 9.72 -9.65
C TYR A 153 -4.56 9.70 -8.33
N SER A 154 -5.04 8.88 -7.39
CA SER A 154 -4.66 8.91 -5.97
C SER A 154 -3.37 8.17 -5.61
N CYS A 155 -2.76 7.39 -6.50
CA CYS A 155 -1.65 6.48 -6.19
C CYS A 155 -0.41 6.76 -7.03
N CYS A 156 0.61 5.92 -6.88
CA CYS A 156 1.85 5.99 -7.64
C CYS A 156 1.63 5.97 -9.15
N GLY A 157 2.48 6.68 -9.90
CA GLY A 157 2.48 6.65 -11.36
C GLY A 157 2.98 5.32 -11.94
N VAL A 158 2.92 5.18 -13.26
CA VAL A 158 3.19 3.94 -14.01
C VAL A 158 4.48 3.25 -13.57
N LEU A 159 5.61 3.97 -13.53
CA LEU A 159 6.91 3.37 -13.23
C LEU A 159 6.97 2.83 -11.81
N ALA A 160 6.57 3.63 -10.81
CA ALA A 160 6.61 3.21 -9.42
C ALA A 160 5.65 2.05 -9.15
N ALA A 161 4.42 2.09 -9.70
CA ALA A 161 3.45 1.01 -9.59
C ALA A 161 3.98 -0.30 -10.20
N ALA A 162 4.46 -0.28 -11.45
CA ALA A 162 5.00 -1.45 -12.10
C ALA A 162 6.24 -2.03 -11.39
N MET A 163 7.13 -1.14 -10.89
CA MET A 163 8.34 -1.54 -10.18
C MET A 163 8.02 -2.20 -8.84
N THR A 164 7.14 -1.62 -8.04
CA THR A 164 6.78 -2.15 -6.71
C THR A 164 5.96 -3.42 -6.80
N PHE A 165 5.16 -3.59 -7.85
CA PHE A 165 4.39 -4.81 -8.09
C PHE A 165 5.29 -6.02 -8.43
N ASN A 166 6.48 -5.77 -8.99
CA ASN A 166 7.51 -6.78 -9.24
C ASN A 166 8.51 -6.80 -8.06
N LYS A 167 8.34 -7.76 -7.14
CA LYS A 167 9.10 -7.84 -5.88
C LYS A 167 10.61 -7.86 -6.09
N TYR A 168 11.09 -8.69 -7.04
CA TYR A 168 12.53 -8.78 -7.32
C TYR A 168 13.08 -7.45 -7.84
N THR A 169 12.41 -6.83 -8.80
CA THR A 169 12.84 -5.56 -9.38
C THR A 169 12.87 -4.46 -8.32
N CYS A 170 11.83 -4.33 -7.51
CA CYS A 170 11.75 -3.36 -6.42
C CYS A 170 12.90 -3.55 -5.41
N ASN A 171 13.11 -4.79 -4.95
CA ASN A 171 14.15 -5.11 -3.98
C ASN A 171 15.54 -4.85 -4.53
N GLN A 172 15.85 -5.27 -5.78
CA GLN A 172 17.16 -5.01 -6.39
C GLN A 172 17.40 -3.52 -6.65
N TYR A 173 16.37 -2.78 -7.05
CA TYR A 173 16.47 -1.32 -7.22
C TYR A 173 16.79 -0.63 -5.90
N LEU A 174 16.05 -0.92 -4.84
CA LEU A 174 16.24 -0.32 -3.52
C LEU A 174 17.55 -0.75 -2.85
N LYS A 175 18.02 -2.00 -3.09
CA LYS A 175 19.34 -2.47 -2.66
C LYS A 175 20.45 -1.57 -3.19
N GLY A 176 20.33 -1.06 -4.41
CA GLY A 176 21.26 -0.09 -5.02
C GLY A 176 21.38 1.24 -4.27
N PHE A 177 20.38 1.60 -3.44
CA PHE A 177 20.36 2.79 -2.59
C PHE A 177 20.70 2.49 -1.11
N GLY A 178 21.19 1.28 -0.84
CA GLY A 178 21.61 0.86 0.50
C GLY A 178 20.45 0.43 1.41
N VAL A 179 19.27 0.12 0.85
CA VAL A 179 18.16 -0.50 1.61
C VAL A 179 18.48 -1.98 1.79
N ASN A 180 18.37 -2.48 3.03
CA ASN A 180 18.55 -3.91 3.27
C ASN A 180 17.34 -4.68 2.75
N VAL A 181 17.59 -5.69 1.92
CA VAL A 181 16.60 -6.61 1.37
C VAL A 181 17.09 -8.04 1.55
N ALA A 182 16.19 -9.02 1.45
CA ALA A 182 16.59 -10.42 1.41
C ALA A 182 17.48 -10.73 0.19
N GLU A 183 18.48 -11.59 0.35
CA GLU A 183 19.16 -12.19 -0.81
C GLU A 183 18.14 -13.01 -1.58
N SER A 184 18.14 -12.88 -2.92
CA SER A 184 17.09 -13.48 -3.73
C SER A 184 17.59 -13.95 -5.09
N VAL A 185 16.91 -14.96 -5.64
CA VAL A 185 17.11 -15.52 -6.98
C VAL A 185 15.78 -15.40 -7.75
N LEU A 186 15.83 -14.84 -8.95
CA LEU A 186 14.69 -14.78 -9.87
C LEU A 186 14.75 -15.94 -10.86
N LEU A 187 13.66 -16.68 -10.97
CA LEU A 187 13.48 -17.76 -11.93
C LEU A 187 12.35 -17.41 -12.90
N ARG A 188 12.55 -17.71 -14.20
CA ARG A 188 11.55 -17.52 -15.25
C ARG A 188 11.22 -18.86 -15.90
N LYS A 189 9.93 -19.10 -16.15
CA LYS A 189 9.40 -20.38 -16.62
C LYS A 189 10.03 -20.91 -17.91
N ASN A 190 10.39 -20.00 -18.80
CA ASN A 190 10.88 -20.33 -20.15
C ASN A 190 12.37 -20.02 -20.37
N GLN A 191 13.14 -19.84 -19.30
CA GLN A 191 14.58 -19.58 -19.40
C GLN A 191 15.41 -20.83 -19.08
N GLU A 192 16.35 -21.17 -19.99
CA GLU A 192 17.43 -22.14 -19.79
C GLU A 192 18.76 -21.40 -19.58
N PRO A 193 19.70 -21.93 -18.78
CA PRO A 193 19.64 -23.14 -17.98
C PRO A 193 18.90 -22.92 -16.66
N ARG A 194 18.15 -23.92 -16.26
CA ARG A 194 17.50 -23.91 -14.94
C ARG A 194 18.58 -23.88 -13.88
N THR A 195 18.56 -22.85 -13.02
CA THR A 195 19.40 -22.78 -11.84
C THR A 195 19.15 -24.03 -11.00
N LYS A 196 20.20 -24.79 -10.66
CA LYS A 196 20.06 -25.99 -9.86
C LYS A 196 19.62 -25.63 -8.45
N SER A 197 18.85 -26.50 -7.79
CA SER A 197 18.39 -26.28 -6.42
C SER A 197 19.54 -25.99 -5.46
N GLN A 198 20.71 -26.66 -5.67
CA GLN A 198 21.91 -26.43 -4.87
C GLN A 198 22.44 -25.01 -5.03
N ASP A 199 22.42 -24.43 -6.24
CA ASP A 199 22.89 -23.07 -6.50
C ASP A 199 21.95 -22.03 -5.87
N ILE A 200 20.63 -22.29 -5.91
CA ILE A 200 19.63 -21.45 -5.25
C ILE A 200 19.89 -21.44 -3.73
N VAL A 201 20.01 -22.63 -3.12
CA VAL A 201 20.25 -22.77 -1.67
C VAL A 201 21.61 -22.20 -1.28
N ALA A 202 22.64 -22.33 -2.13
CA ALA A 202 23.95 -21.72 -1.88
C ALA A 202 23.87 -20.18 -1.81
N GLN A 203 22.94 -19.56 -2.57
CA GLN A 203 22.76 -18.10 -2.58
C GLN A 203 21.83 -17.61 -1.47
N VAL A 204 20.67 -18.25 -1.27
CA VAL A 204 19.66 -17.74 -0.32
C VAL A 204 19.66 -18.43 1.03
N GLY A 205 20.32 -19.58 1.16
CA GLY A 205 20.32 -20.41 2.37
C GLY A 205 18.99 -21.15 2.60
N LEU A 206 18.93 -21.88 3.72
CA LEU A 206 17.72 -22.53 4.23
C LEU A 206 17.52 -22.13 5.70
N PRO A 207 16.28 -21.93 6.16
CA PRO A 207 15.06 -21.92 5.37
C PRO A 207 15.00 -20.74 4.39
N CYS A 208 14.27 -20.90 3.28
CA CYS A 208 13.99 -19.83 2.33
C CYS A 208 12.49 -19.78 1.96
N PHE A 209 12.07 -18.68 1.35
CA PHE A 209 10.71 -18.52 0.86
C PHE A 209 10.70 -18.54 -0.66
N ILE A 210 9.79 -19.34 -1.23
CA ILE A 210 9.56 -19.44 -2.68
C ILE A 210 8.15 -18.98 -2.97
N LYS A 211 8.01 -17.99 -3.86
CA LYS A 211 6.72 -17.35 -4.18
C LYS A 211 6.73 -16.78 -5.60
N THR A 212 5.56 -16.41 -6.12
CA THR A 212 5.47 -15.64 -7.35
C THR A 212 6.13 -14.26 -7.18
N ASN A 213 6.80 -13.79 -8.23
CA ASN A 213 7.46 -12.49 -8.23
C ASN A 213 6.45 -11.33 -8.29
N VAL A 214 5.31 -11.52 -8.95
CA VAL A 214 4.21 -10.56 -9.05
C VAL A 214 2.98 -11.12 -8.35
N GLY A 215 2.14 -10.24 -7.78
CA GLY A 215 0.94 -10.62 -7.05
C GLY A 215 0.99 -10.25 -5.58
N GLY A 216 -0.17 -10.38 -4.91
CA GLY A 216 -0.40 -9.97 -3.52
C GLY A 216 -0.83 -11.12 -2.60
N SER A 217 -1.26 -10.77 -1.37
CA SER A 217 -1.95 -11.62 -0.38
C SER A 217 -1.25 -12.91 0.03
N SER A 218 0.07 -13.02 -0.11
CA SER A 218 0.84 -14.23 0.25
C SER A 218 0.37 -15.52 -0.47
N PHE A 219 -0.33 -15.39 -1.60
CA PHE A 219 -0.75 -16.52 -2.42
C PHE A 219 0.48 -17.24 -2.99
N GLY A 220 0.49 -18.58 -2.90
CA GLY A 220 1.57 -19.38 -3.46
C GLY A 220 2.91 -19.28 -2.73
N VAL A 221 2.99 -18.64 -1.56
CA VAL A 221 4.21 -18.60 -0.74
C VAL A 221 4.44 -19.95 -0.09
N THR A 222 5.66 -20.46 -0.21
CA THR A 222 6.08 -21.72 0.43
C THR A 222 7.38 -21.49 1.20
N LYS A 223 7.38 -21.79 2.52
CA LYS A 223 8.60 -21.84 3.32
C LYS A 223 9.28 -23.18 3.11
N VAL A 224 10.47 -23.17 2.54
CA VAL A 224 11.26 -24.35 2.20
C VAL A 224 12.34 -24.55 3.27
N LYS A 225 12.39 -25.72 3.89
CA LYS A 225 13.31 -26.06 4.98
C LYS A 225 14.40 -27.04 4.55
N THR A 226 14.19 -27.79 3.47
CA THR A 226 15.13 -28.80 2.96
C THR A 226 15.41 -28.61 1.47
N LEU A 227 16.51 -29.16 0.97
CA LEU A 227 16.87 -29.06 -0.45
C LEU A 227 15.86 -29.78 -1.36
N GLU A 228 15.29 -30.87 -0.86
CA GLU A 228 14.32 -31.71 -1.58
C GLU A 228 13.02 -30.97 -1.86
N ASP A 229 12.63 -30.03 -0.98
CA ASP A 229 11.39 -29.26 -1.10
C ASP A 229 11.49 -28.10 -2.11
N VAL A 230 12.71 -27.75 -2.56
CA VAL A 230 12.93 -26.57 -3.44
C VAL A 230 12.20 -26.72 -4.78
N VAL A 231 12.37 -27.85 -5.47
CA VAL A 231 11.74 -28.08 -6.79
C VAL A 231 10.23 -28.11 -6.70
N PRO A 232 9.60 -28.87 -5.79
CA PRO A 232 8.14 -28.85 -5.63
C PRO A 232 7.57 -27.46 -5.35
N ALA A 233 8.25 -26.66 -4.53
CA ALA A 233 7.83 -25.29 -4.20
C ALA A 233 7.93 -24.35 -5.42
N ILE A 234 8.98 -24.49 -6.25
CA ILE A 234 9.13 -23.73 -7.50
C ILE A 234 8.02 -24.11 -8.49
N GLU A 235 7.74 -25.38 -8.66
CA GLU A 235 6.68 -25.86 -9.56
C GLU A 235 5.31 -25.36 -9.13
N LYS A 236 5.02 -25.39 -7.83
CA LYS A 236 3.80 -24.82 -7.27
C LYS A 236 3.70 -23.32 -7.55
N ALA A 237 4.77 -22.55 -7.32
CA ALA A 237 4.78 -21.12 -7.59
C ALA A 237 4.64 -20.78 -9.09
N PHE A 238 5.21 -21.60 -10.00
CA PHE A 238 4.99 -21.47 -11.44
C PHE A 238 3.56 -21.85 -11.88
N GLY A 239 2.78 -22.50 -11.05
CA GLY A 239 1.34 -22.67 -11.26
C GLY A 239 0.56 -21.37 -11.18
N GLU A 240 1.08 -20.39 -10.41
CA GLU A 240 0.44 -19.09 -10.16
C GLU A 240 1.02 -17.95 -11.02
N GLY A 241 2.18 -18.14 -11.67
CA GLY A 241 2.81 -17.09 -12.49
C GLY A 241 4.01 -17.56 -13.29
N ASP A 242 4.53 -16.69 -14.16
CA ASP A 242 5.65 -17.00 -15.06
C ASP A 242 7.02 -16.62 -14.50
N GLU A 243 7.04 -15.88 -13.39
CA GLU A 243 8.24 -15.51 -12.65
C GLU A 243 8.10 -15.93 -11.17
N VAL A 244 9.14 -16.58 -10.65
CA VAL A 244 9.23 -17.05 -9.26
C VAL A 244 10.46 -16.44 -8.61
N ILE A 245 10.30 -15.95 -7.38
CA ILE A 245 11.39 -15.46 -6.55
C ILE A 245 11.65 -16.43 -5.39
N CYS A 246 12.92 -16.79 -5.20
CA CYS A 246 13.42 -17.50 -4.04
C CYS A 246 14.15 -16.51 -3.15
N GLU A 247 13.74 -16.33 -1.91
CA GLU A 247 14.29 -15.32 -0.98
C GLU A 247 14.80 -15.97 0.31
N ALA A 248 15.92 -15.47 0.80
CA ALA A 248 16.44 -15.83 2.12
C ALA A 248 15.42 -15.47 3.21
N GLU A 249 15.30 -16.33 4.25
CA GLU A 249 14.50 -16.01 5.42
C GLU A 249 15.08 -14.80 6.17
N MET A 250 14.25 -13.82 6.45
CA MET A 250 14.54 -12.73 7.38
C MET A 250 13.86 -13.03 8.71
N LYS A 251 14.64 -13.24 9.77
CA LYS A 251 14.12 -13.52 11.11
C LYS A 251 13.94 -12.25 11.91
N GLY A 252 12.78 -12.06 12.55
CA GLY A 252 12.54 -10.89 13.37
C GLY A 252 11.08 -10.59 13.59
N ILE A 253 10.81 -9.33 13.94
CA ILE A 253 9.47 -8.80 14.17
C ILE A 253 8.99 -8.19 12.85
N GLU A 254 7.81 -8.61 12.38
CA GLU A 254 7.16 -8.00 11.22
C GLU A 254 6.48 -6.70 11.63
N ILE A 255 6.77 -5.64 10.90
CA ILE A 255 6.16 -4.33 11.10
C ILE A 255 5.76 -3.70 9.77
N THR A 256 4.80 -2.80 9.82
CA THR A 256 4.36 -2.04 8.65
C THR A 256 4.24 -0.55 8.96
N CYS A 257 4.65 0.29 8.00
CA CYS A 257 4.62 1.73 8.12
C CYS A 257 3.98 2.36 6.87
N GLY A 258 2.88 3.06 7.07
CA GLY A 258 2.25 3.87 6.02
C GLY A 258 2.89 5.24 5.90
N VAL A 259 2.85 5.80 4.71
CA VAL A 259 3.41 7.13 4.41
C VAL A 259 2.66 7.79 3.27
N TYR A 260 2.51 9.12 3.33
CA TYR A 260 2.12 9.93 2.20
C TYR A 260 2.86 11.27 2.20
N LYS A 261 2.95 11.89 1.02
CA LYS A 261 3.47 13.24 0.86
C LYS A 261 2.53 14.06 0.00
N THR A 262 2.48 15.34 0.31
CA THR A 262 1.94 16.40 -0.53
C THR A 262 3.04 17.44 -0.75
N LYS A 263 2.82 18.43 -1.61
CA LYS A 263 3.75 19.56 -1.79
C LYS A 263 4.11 20.27 -0.49
N ASN A 264 3.23 20.20 0.54
CA ASN A 264 3.37 20.97 1.77
C ASN A 264 3.82 20.14 2.97
N LYS A 265 3.75 18.80 2.91
CA LYS A 265 4.09 17.95 4.05
C LYS A 265 4.49 16.53 3.65
N ALA A 266 5.24 15.89 4.54
CA ALA A 266 5.60 14.48 4.46
C ALA A 266 5.24 13.82 5.81
N VAL A 267 4.44 12.76 5.79
CA VAL A 267 3.92 12.10 6.99
C VAL A 267 4.19 10.61 6.91
N ALA A 268 5.04 10.10 7.80
CA ALA A 268 5.12 8.68 8.09
C ALA A 268 4.22 8.40 9.31
N PHE A 269 3.28 7.49 9.16
CA PHE A 269 2.32 7.15 10.21
C PHE A 269 2.96 6.36 11.36
N PRO A 270 2.29 6.25 12.52
CA PRO A 270 2.66 5.29 13.56
C PRO A 270 2.75 3.87 12.98
N ILE A 271 3.80 3.16 13.38
CA ILE A 271 4.10 1.82 12.90
C ILE A 271 3.14 0.82 13.54
N THR A 272 2.71 -0.19 12.77
CA THR A 272 1.96 -1.34 13.30
C THR A 272 2.89 -2.55 13.37
N GLU A 273 2.88 -3.25 14.50
CA GLU A 273 3.48 -4.57 14.67
C GLU A 273 2.47 -5.64 14.29
N VAL A 274 2.92 -6.61 13.50
CA VAL A 274 2.12 -7.75 13.07
C VAL A 274 2.54 -8.96 13.89
N VAL A 275 1.66 -9.44 14.77
CA VAL A 275 1.92 -10.59 15.64
C VAL A 275 1.10 -11.77 15.14
N THR A 276 1.78 -12.80 14.65
CA THR A 276 1.13 -14.05 14.22
C THR A 276 1.54 -15.20 15.11
N SER A 277 0.59 -16.10 15.40
CA SER A 277 0.88 -17.40 16.04
C SER A 277 1.44 -18.42 15.04
N ASN A 278 1.35 -18.15 13.74
CA ASN A 278 1.85 -19.00 12.66
C ASN A 278 3.36 -18.79 12.45
N GLU A 279 4.02 -19.72 11.76
CA GLU A 279 5.44 -19.60 11.41
C GLU A 279 5.75 -18.38 10.54
N PHE A 280 4.76 -17.81 9.83
CA PHE A 280 4.82 -16.57 9.05
C PHE A 280 3.40 -16.04 8.77
N PHE A 281 3.31 -14.78 8.33
CA PHE A 281 2.06 -14.10 8.00
C PHE A 281 1.55 -14.55 6.62
N ASP A 282 0.86 -15.69 6.57
CA ASP A 282 0.26 -16.28 5.38
C ASP A 282 -1.15 -15.74 5.08
N TYR A 283 -1.75 -16.26 4.00
CA TYR A 283 -3.10 -15.88 3.59
C TYR A 283 -4.15 -16.19 4.67
N ASP A 284 -4.05 -17.36 5.30
CA ASP A 284 -5.00 -17.78 6.34
C ASP A 284 -4.88 -16.91 7.59
N ALA A 285 -3.66 -16.51 7.95
CA ALA A 285 -3.43 -15.57 9.05
C ALA A 285 -4.06 -14.20 8.77
N LYS A 286 -3.96 -13.71 7.51
CA LYS A 286 -4.51 -12.40 7.10
C LYS A 286 -6.04 -12.30 7.21
N TYR A 287 -6.76 -13.38 6.92
CA TYR A 287 -8.22 -13.32 6.74
C TYR A 287 -9.01 -14.10 7.80
N ASN A 288 -8.38 -14.96 8.59
CA ASN A 288 -9.05 -15.82 9.57
C ASN A 288 -8.86 -15.38 11.03
N GLY A 289 -8.40 -14.14 11.27
CA GLY A 289 -8.31 -13.56 12.62
C GLY A 289 -7.23 -14.18 13.52
N GLN A 290 -6.17 -14.77 12.95
CA GLN A 290 -5.05 -15.37 13.68
C GLN A 290 -3.87 -14.39 13.86
N VAL A 291 -4.12 -13.09 13.71
CA VAL A 291 -3.10 -12.04 13.78
C VAL A 291 -3.57 -10.93 14.67
N ASP A 292 -2.72 -10.54 15.60
CA ASP A 292 -2.88 -9.33 16.38
C ASP A 292 -2.11 -8.18 15.70
N GLU A 293 -2.80 -7.09 15.44
CA GLU A 293 -2.24 -5.86 14.87
C GLU A 293 -2.12 -4.81 15.98
N ILE A 294 -0.89 -4.46 16.33
CA ILE A 294 -0.61 -3.55 17.46
C ILE A 294 -0.10 -2.22 16.94
N THR A 295 -0.92 -1.17 17.07
CA THR A 295 -0.58 0.20 16.66
C THR A 295 -0.72 1.16 17.84
N PRO A 296 0.32 1.88 18.27
CA PRO A 296 1.71 1.84 17.81
C PRO A 296 2.44 0.51 18.16
N ALA A 297 3.40 0.13 17.31
CA ALA A 297 4.25 -1.04 17.52
C ALA A 297 5.07 -0.97 18.82
N ARG A 298 5.31 -2.12 19.45
CA ARG A 298 6.08 -2.26 20.70
C ARG A 298 7.59 -2.32 20.41
N ILE A 299 8.13 -1.26 19.84
CA ILE A 299 9.54 -1.13 19.46
C ILE A 299 10.16 0.11 20.12
N PRO A 300 11.50 0.15 20.33
CA PRO A 300 12.16 1.34 20.85
C PRO A 300 11.94 2.57 19.98
N ASP A 301 11.85 3.76 20.60
CA ASP A 301 11.65 5.02 19.90
C ASP A 301 12.69 5.30 18.82
N GLU A 302 13.96 4.98 19.08
CA GLU A 302 15.05 5.14 18.12
C GLU A 302 14.85 4.25 16.88
N VAL A 303 14.33 3.02 17.05
CA VAL A 303 14.04 2.10 15.95
C VAL A 303 12.86 2.61 15.15
N ARG A 304 11.79 3.06 15.84
CA ARG A 304 10.63 3.71 15.19
C ARG A 304 11.08 4.85 14.29
N ASP A 305 11.90 5.76 14.81
CA ASP A 305 12.35 6.95 14.08
C ASP A 305 13.18 6.57 12.85
N LYS A 306 14.05 5.57 12.97
CA LYS A 306 14.83 5.02 11.85
C LYS A 306 13.93 4.37 10.77
N VAL A 307 12.90 3.61 11.17
CA VAL A 307 11.94 3.00 10.23
C VAL A 307 11.16 4.08 9.49
N GLN A 308 10.62 5.07 10.20
CA GLN A 308 9.87 6.16 9.58
C GLN A 308 10.73 6.98 8.61
N ALA A 309 11.97 7.29 8.99
CA ALA A 309 12.94 7.97 8.12
C ALA A 309 13.26 7.14 6.87
N LEU A 310 13.47 5.83 7.03
CA LEU A 310 13.70 4.92 5.90
C LEU A 310 12.48 4.84 4.98
N THR A 311 11.27 4.78 5.54
CA THR A 311 10.01 4.76 4.77
C THR A 311 9.86 6.01 3.92
N LEU A 312 10.14 7.20 4.48
CA LEU A 312 10.17 8.46 3.73
C LEU A 312 11.24 8.45 2.63
N LYS A 313 12.43 7.91 2.90
CA LYS A 313 13.52 7.76 1.91
C LYS A 313 13.10 6.83 0.76
N ILE A 314 12.47 5.68 1.06
CA ILE A 314 11.97 4.75 0.05
C ILE A 314 10.90 5.41 -0.83
N TYR A 315 9.99 6.18 -0.22
CA TYR A 315 8.99 6.95 -0.94
C TYR A 315 9.61 7.86 -2.00
N ASP A 316 10.69 8.59 -1.63
CA ASP A 316 11.39 9.50 -2.55
C ASP A 316 12.17 8.75 -3.63
N ILE A 317 12.89 7.68 -3.28
CA ILE A 317 13.68 6.87 -4.23
C ILE A 317 12.78 6.30 -5.33
N LEU A 318 11.59 5.81 -4.96
CA LEU A 318 10.63 5.22 -5.90
C LEU A 318 9.80 6.27 -6.66
N GLY A 319 9.87 7.55 -6.27
CA GLY A 319 9.02 8.60 -6.83
C GLY A 319 7.53 8.34 -6.57
N CYS A 320 7.21 7.87 -5.38
CA CYS A 320 5.84 7.54 -4.99
C CYS A 320 4.94 8.76 -4.93
N LYS A 321 3.62 8.51 -5.05
CA LYS A 321 2.53 9.47 -4.85
C LYS A 321 1.42 8.80 -4.06
N GLY A 322 0.58 9.63 -3.43
CA GLY A 322 -0.53 9.15 -2.61
C GLY A 322 -0.04 8.42 -1.35
N ILE A 323 -0.86 7.49 -0.85
CA ILE A 323 -0.53 6.67 0.31
C ILE A 323 0.13 5.37 -0.17
N ILE A 324 1.29 5.05 0.41
CA ILE A 324 1.89 3.72 0.29
C ILE A 324 2.06 3.10 1.66
N ARG A 325 2.21 1.77 1.70
CA ARG A 325 2.57 1.01 2.89
C ARG A 325 3.85 0.24 2.61
N VAL A 326 4.79 0.32 3.52
CA VAL A 326 6.06 -0.39 3.43
C VAL A 326 6.16 -1.37 4.59
N ASP A 327 6.39 -2.63 4.26
CA ASP A 327 6.45 -3.74 5.20
C ASP A 327 7.92 -4.13 5.43
N TYR A 328 8.29 -4.41 6.70
CA TYR A 328 9.65 -4.67 7.11
C TYR A 328 9.74 -5.85 8.06
N ILE A 329 10.93 -6.47 8.12
CA ILE A 329 11.33 -7.37 9.20
C ILE A 329 12.44 -6.71 10.01
N LEU A 330 12.19 -6.49 11.30
CA LEU A 330 13.17 -6.00 12.26
C LEU A 330 13.94 -7.16 12.86
N THR A 331 15.21 -7.29 12.52
CA THR A 331 16.10 -8.31 13.08
C THR A 331 16.95 -7.70 14.17
N ARG A 332 16.90 -8.27 15.37
CA ARG A 332 17.81 -7.90 16.47
C ARG A 332 19.16 -8.57 16.23
N LEU A 333 20.20 -7.78 16.13
CA LEU A 333 21.56 -8.28 15.99
C LEU A 333 22.11 -8.67 17.37
N GLU A 334 22.59 -9.90 17.48
CA GLU A 334 23.29 -10.32 18.71
C GLU A 334 24.64 -9.60 18.82
N ALA A 335 24.94 -9.03 19.96
CA ALA A 335 26.25 -8.44 20.22
C ALA A 335 27.33 -9.52 20.07
N LYS A 336 28.26 -9.34 19.13
CA LYS A 336 29.43 -10.20 18.98
C LYS A 336 30.45 -9.87 20.07
N GLY A 337 30.59 -10.73 21.09
CA GLY A 337 31.67 -10.65 22.07
C GLY A 337 31.24 -10.65 23.55
N GLU A 338 32.20 -10.91 24.45
CA GLU A 338 32.05 -11.19 25.88
C GLU A 338 31.56 -10.03 26.79
N ARG A 339 30.86 -9.02 26.26
CA ARG A 339 30.28 -7.94 27.09
C ARG A 339 28.78 -8.14 27.34
N ARG A 340 28.45 -9.17 28.12
CA ARG A 340 27.05 -9.47 28.51
C ARG A 340 26.56 -8.80 29.80
N GLU A 341 27.28 -7.86 30.40
CA GLU A 341 26.94 -7.33 31.72
C GLU A 341 26.89 -5.80 31.82
N ALA A 342 26.40 -5.07 30.80
CA ALA A 342 25.97 -3.69 31.01
C ALA A 342 24.43 -3.62 30.88
N LYS A 343 23.75 -3.34 32.00
CA LYS A 343 22.32 -2.98 31.98
C LYS A 343 22.12 -1.82 31.01
N GLY A 344 21.43 -2.10 29.87
CA GLY A 344 21.05 -1.08 28.90
C GLY A 344 21.57 -1.27 27.48
N ASP A 345 22.24 -2.38 27.13
CA ASP A 345 22.61 -2.67 25.72
C ASP A 345 21.36 -3.13 24.95
N GLU A 346 20.60 -2.17 24.46
CA GLU A 346 19.52 -2.39 23.50
C GLU A 346 20.16 -2.74 22.15
N GLY A 347 20.49 -4.02 21.95
CA GLY A 347 21.18 -4.55 20.77
C GLY A 347 20.82 -3.85 19.46
N GLU A 348 21.76 -3.75 18.53
CA GLU A 348 21.58 -3.09 17.24
C GLU A 348 20.45 -3.77 16.45
N TRP A 349 19.54 -2.95 15.86
CA TRP A 349 18.44 -3.42 15.03
C TRP A 349 18.76 -3.24 13.56
N LYS A 350 18.58 -4.30 12.78
CA LYS A 350 18.63 -4.26 11.32
C LYS A 350 17.21 -4.17 10.78
N ILE A 351 16.96 -3.15 9.98
CA ILE A 351 15.67 -2.93 9.30
C ILE A 351 15.79 -3.53 7.91
N ASN A 352 15.02 -4.58 7.63
CA ASN A 352 15.02 -5.26 6.33
C ASN A 352 13.69 -5.00 5.66
N LEU A 353 13.72 -4.48 4.42
CA LEU A 353 12.53 -4.31 3.60
C LEU A 353 11.97 -5.67 3.19
N LEU A 354 10.66 -5.83 3.34
CA LEU A 354 9.91 -7.00 2.87
C LEU A 354 9.21 -6.68 1.54
N GLU A 355 8.33 -5.67 1.52
CA GLU A 355 7.63 -5.25 0.30
C GLU A 355 7.12 -3.79 0.38
N VAL A 356 6.73 -3.24 -0.77
CA VAL A 356 6.11 -1.92 -0.89
C VAL A 356 4.75 -2.06 -1.56
N ASN A 357 3.69 -1.59 -0.91
CA ASN A 357 2.31 -1.64 -1.40
C ASN A 357 1.84 -0.23 -1.78
N THR A 358 1.48 -0.03 -3.05
CA THR A 358 1.14 1.30 -3.60
C THR A 358 -0.35 1.60 -3.64
N THR A 359 -1.21 0.60 -3.42
CA THR A 359 -2.65 0.75 -3.20
C THR A 359 -3.08 -0.03 -1.95
N PRO A 360 -2.65 0.40 -0.75
CA PRO A 360 -2.92 -0.33 0.48
C PRO A 360 -4.41 -0.36 0.80
N GLY A 361 -4.86 -1.41 1.51
CA GLY A 361 -6.25 -1.58 1.93
C GLY A 361 -6.78 -0.40 2.75
N MET A 362 -8.02 -0.02 2.49
CA MET A 362 -8.70 1.14 3.07
C MET A 362 -10.03 0.77 3.74
N THR A 363 -10.21 -0.48 4.15
CA THR A 363 -11.33 -0.85 5.03
C THR A 363 -11.12 -0.28 6.44
N ALA A 364 -12.17 -0.15 7.24
CA ALA A 364 -12.06 0.41 8.58
C ALA A 364 -11.03 -0.29 9.48
N THR A 365 -10.76 -1.57 9.23
CA THR A 365 -9.82 -2.43 9.97
C THR A 365 -8.47 -2.61 9.27
N SER A 366 -8.25 -2.02 8.09
CA SER A 366 -6.95 -2.08 7.40
C SER A 366 -5.88 -1.27 8.13
N PHE A 367 -4.60 -1.61 7.92
CA PHE A 367 -3.46 -0.95 8.58
C PHE A 367 -3.45 0.59 8.42
N ILE A 368 -3.65 1.08 7.20
CA ILE A 368 -3.58 2.54 6.94
C ILE A 368 -4.65 3.32 7.73
N PRO A 369 -5.94 2.97 7.70
CA PRO A 369 -6.94 3.61 8.56
C PRO A 369 -6.63 3.53 10.06
N GLN A 370 -6.08 2.41 10.55
CA GLN A 370 -5.66 2.27 11.95
C GLN A 370 -4.50 3.22 12.27
N GLN A 371 -3.49 3.29 11.42
CA GLN A 371 -2.31 4.14 11.58
C GLN A 371 -2.66 5.63 11.51
N ILE A 372 -3.57 6.04 10.61
CA ILE A 372 -4.07 7.42 10.52
C ILE A 372 -4.77 7.82 11.83
N ARG A 373 -5.66 6.97 12.37
CA ARG A 373 -6.32 7.22 13.66
C ARG A 373 -5.31 7.27 14.82
N ALA A 374 -4.34 6.36 14.85
CA ALA A 374 -3.28 6.36 15.86
C ALA A 374 -2.39 7.62 15.78
N ALA A 375 -2.26 8.23 14.60
CA ALA A 375 -1.62 9.53 14.40
C ALA A 375 -2.50 10.69 14.91
N GLY A 376 -3.77 10.43 15.28
CA GLY A 376 -4.74 11.46 15.66
C GLY A 376 -5.19 12.31 14.48
N LEU A 377 -5.18 11.73 13.26
CA LEU A 377 -5.63 12.39 12.03
C LEU A 377 -7.00 11.84 11.61
N GLU A 378 -7.76 12.65 10.89
CA GLU A 378 -9.00 12.24 10.28
C GLU A 378 -8.73 11.65 8.88
N ILE A 379 -9.27 10.45 8.62
CA ILE A 379 -8.98 9.70 7.38
C ILE A 379 -9.42 10.50 6.17
N GLY A 380 -10.64 11.05 6.19
CA GLY A 380 -11.17 11.81 5.07
C GLY A 380 -10.38 13.10 4.77
N GLU A 381 -9.78 13.74 5.80
CA GLU A 381 -8.88 14.88 5.59
C GLU A 381 -7.60 14.45 4.86
N VAL A 382 -6.99 13.33 5.26
CA VAL A 382 -5.81 12.78 4.59
C VAL A 382 -6.11 12.45 3.13
N LEU A 383 -7.26 11.82 2.87
CA LEU A 383 -7.69 11.49 1.51
C LEU A 383 -7.95 12.75 0.67
N GLY A 384 -8.61 13.74 1.25
CA GLY A 384 -8.88 15.04 0.61
C GLY A 384 -7.61 15.79 0.25
N GLU A 385 -6.61 15.80 1.14
CA GLU A 385 -5.30 16.40 0.85
C GLU A 385 -4.61 15.75 -0.35
N ILE A 386 -4.67 14.42 -0.48
CA ILE A 386 -4.08 13.70 -1.61
C ILE A 386 -4.82 14.03 -2.91
N ILE A 387 -6.14 14.11 -2.87
CA ILE A 387 -6.97 14.48 -4.03
C ILE A 387 -6.60 15.90 -4.49
N GLU A 388 -6.63 16.87 -3.60
CA GLU A 388 -6.37 18.27 -3.94
C GLU A 388 -4.93 18.51 -4.41
N ASP A 389 -3.93 17.88 -3.73
CA ASP A 389 -2.51 17.95 -4.16
C ASP A 389 -2.31 17.41 -5.58
N SER A 390 -2.97 16.31 -5.91
CA SER A 390 -2.88 15.69 -7.24
C SER A 390 -3.60 16.52 -8.33
N LEU A 391 -4.72 17.15 -7.99
CA LEU A 391 -5.44 18.06 -8.89
C LEU A 391 -4.64 19.33 -9.17
N GLU A 392 -3.98 19.91 -8.15
CA GLU A 392 -3.16 21.10 -8.29
C GLU A 392 -1.85 20.85 -9.07
N ALA A 393 -1.29 19.64 -9.03
CA ALA A 393 -0.06 19.31 -9.74
C ALA A 393 -0.21 19.28 -11.28
N ARG A 394 -1.44 19.27 -11.80
CA ARG A 394 -1.76 19.28 -13.25
C ARG A 394 -2.31 20.61 -13.76
N GLY A 395 -2.62 21.57 -12.92
CA GLY A 395 -3.04 22.93 -13.28
C GLY A 395 -1.88 23.89 -13.38
#